data_78043f38686f3947b7cbdca834719e40
#
_entry.id   78043f38686f3947b7cbdca834719e40
#
_cell.length_a   1.000
_cell.length_b   1.000
_cell.length_c   1.000
_cell.angle_alpha   90.00
_cell.angle_beta   90.00
_cell.angle_gamma   90.00
#
_symmetry.space_group_name_H-M   'P 1'
#
loop_
_entity.id
_entity.type
_entity.pdbx_description
1 polymer ?
#
loop_
_entity_poly.entity_id
_entity_poly.type
_entity_poly.pdbx_seq_one_letter_code
_entity_poly.pdbx_strand_id
1 'polypeptide(L)' 'MKTALFLMLDQYADWEASYLASQLNQSTDWQVKTTSTTPLVTSIGGFTTKVDYQLDCLPTIDLLILIGGNS' A
#
# COMPACT_ATOMS: atom_id res chain seq x y z
N MET A 1 14.06 -8.32 -8.07
CA MET A 1 12.86 -8.34 -7.22
C MET A 1 11.81 -7.40 -7.79
N LYS A 2 10.60 -7.86 -7.91
CA LYS A 2 9.48 -7.05 -8.41
C LYS A 2 8.88 -6.23 -7.29
N THR A 3 8.33 -5.07 -7.62
CA THR A 3 7.73 -4.17 -6.65
C THR A 3 6.24 -4.06 -6.88
N ALA A 4 5.46 -4.38 -5.84
CA ALA A 4 4.02 -4.15 -5.80
C ALA A 4 3.79 -2.87 -4.99
N LEU A 5 3.15 -1.89 -5.61
CA LEU A 5 2.87 -0.60 -4.98
C LEU A 5 1.39 -0.54 -4.60
N PHE A 6 1.13 -0.34 -3.31
CA PHE A 6 -0.23 -0.24 -2.77
C PHE A 6 -0.58 1.23 -2.59
N LEU A 7 -1.57 1.70 -3.33
CA LEU A 7 -2.14 3.04 -3.16
C LEU A 7 -3.21 2.96 -2.08
N MET A 8 -2.97 3.65 -0.97
CA MET A 8 -3.83 3.61 0.21
C MET A 8 -4.27 5.02 0.54
N LEU A 9 -5.57 5.21 0.73
CA LEU A 9 -6.14 6.50 1.12
C LEU A 9 -6.70 6.38 2.54
N ASP A 10 -7.00 7.52 3.17
CA ASP A 10 -7.62 7.49 4.50
C ASP A 10 -8.88 6.63 4.48
N GLN A 11 -9.11 5.88 5.54
CA GLN A 11 -10.19 4.92 5.67
C GLN A 11 -10.03 3.71 4.74
N TYR A 12 -8.79 3.36 4.42
CA TYR A 12 -8.55 2.15 3.63
C TYR A 12 -8.95 0.90 4.41
N ALA A 13 -9.29 -0.15 3.66
CA ALA A 13 -9.72 -1.42 4.26
C ALA A 13 -8.50 -2.22 4.73
N ASP A 14 -8.32 -2.34 6.04
CA ASP A 14 -7.20 -3.06 6.66
C ASP A 14 -7.07 -4.48 6.12
N TRP A 15 -8.21 -5.18 6.01
CA TRP A 15 -8.20 -6.59 5.62
C TRP A 15 -7.75 -6.79 4.18
N GLU A 16 -8.09 -5.89 3.26
CA GLU A 16 -7.61 -5.97 1.88
C GLU A 16 -6.11 -5.77 1.82
N ALA A 17 -5.64 -4.69 2.44
CA ALA A 17 -4.22 -4.35 2.43
C ALA A 17 -3.40 -5.45 3.08
N SER A 18 -3.80 -5.92 4.27
CA SER A 18 -3.05 -6.92 5.02
C SER A 18 -2.98 -8.25 4.29
N TYR A 19 -4.09 -8.71 3.74
CA TYR A 19 -4.11 -10.00 3.08
C TYR A 19 -3.21 -10.01 1.85
N LEU A 20 -3.41 -9.04 0.94
CA LEU A 20 -2.65 -9.00 -0.30
C LEU A 20 -1.16 -8.72 -0.04
N ALA A 21 -0.86 -7.78 0.86
CA ALA A 21 0.51 -7.44 1.20
C ALA A 21 1.23 -8.64 1.80
N SER A 22 0.57 -9.38 2.70
CA SER A 22 1.16 -10.56 3.31
C SER A 22 1.49 -11.62 2.28
N GLN A 23 0.58 -11.86 1.34
CA GLN A 23 0.79 -12.84 0.28
C GLN A 23 1.99 -12.47 -0.59
N LEU A 24 2.07 -11.23 -1.01
CA LEU A 24 3.14 -10.79 -1.90
C LEU A 24 4.48 -10.70 -1.17
N ASN A 25 4.50 -10.12 0.02
CA ASN A 25 5.75 -9.86 0.74
C ASN A 25 6.41 -11.11 1.29
N GLN A 26 5.68 -12.22 1.39
CA GLN A 26 6.26 -13.51 1.77
C GLN A 26 7.06 -14.14 0.63
N SER A 27 6.79 -13.72 -0.60
CA SER A 27 7.50 -14.24 -1.75
C SER A 27 8.91 -13.62 -1.83
N THR A 28 9.90 -14.41 -2.20
CA THR A 28 11.25 -13.90 -2.40
C THR A 28 11.38 -13.07 -3.67
N ASP A 29 10.36 -13.11 -4.54
CA ASP A 29 10.37 -12.42 -5.84
C ASP A 29 9.71 -11.04 -5.78
N TRP A 30 9.01 -10.72 -4.70
CA TRP A 30 8.23 -9.49 -4.57
C TRP A 30 8.59 -8.72 -3.31
N GLN A 31 8.53 -7.40 -3.41
CA GLN A 31 8.53 -6.52 -2.23
C GLN A 31 7.31 -5.63 -2.29
N VAL A 32 6.76 -5.33 -1.13
CA VAL A 32 5.57 -4.48 -1.00
C VAL A 32 6.01 -3.08 -0.59
N LYS A 33 5.51 -2.08 -1.30
CA LYS A 33 5.70 -0.67 -0.96
C LYS A 33 4.36 0.04 -0.97
N THR A 34 4.30 1.17 -0.31
CA THR A 34 3.06 1.93 -0.15
C THR A 34 3.20 3.34 -0.67
N THR A 35 2.08 3.91 -1.12
CA THR A 35 2.00 5.30 -1.54
C THR A 35 0.63 5.86 -1.22
N SER A 36 0.53 7.18 -1.19
CA SER A 36 -0.73 7.88 -1.01
C SER A 36 -0.57 9.34 -1.46
N THR A 37 -1.68 10.08 -1.37
CA THR A 37 -1.67 11.53 -1.62
C THR A 37 -1.10 12.30 -0.43
N THR A 38 -0.98 11.65 0.74
CA THR A 38 -0.42 12.26 1.96
C THR A 38 0.64 11.32 2.55
N PRO A 39 1.57 11.84 3.37
CA PRO A 39 2.61 10.99 3.98
C PRO A 39 2.08 9.94 4.94
N LEU A 40 0.94 10.23 5.60
CA LEU A 40 0.33 9.33 6.58
C LEU A 40 -1.10 9.07 6.18
N VAL A 41 -1.52 7.81 6.31
CA VAL A 41 -2.90 7.41 6.06
C VAL A 41 -3.38 6.53 7.19
N THR A 42 -4.66 6.66 7.56
CA THR A 42 -5.26 5.92 8.66
C THR A 42 -6.35 5.01 8.11
N SER A 43 -6.30 3.73 8.50
CA SER A 43 -7.23 2.72 8.05
C SER A 43 -8.59 2.83 8.75
N ILE A 44 -9.55 2.05 8.27
CA ILE A 44 -10.86 1.92 8.94
C ILE A 44 -10.66 1.47 10.39
N GLY A 45 -9.72 0.57 10.63
CA GLY A 45 -9.43 0.06 11.96
C GLY A 45 -8.61 0.99 12.85
N GLY A 46 -8.23 2.16 12.34
CA GLY A 46 -7.48 3.14 13.13
C GLY A 46 -5.97 2.99 13.09
N PHE A 47 -5.45 2.12 12.23
CA PHE A 47 -4.00 1.98 12.08
C PHE A 47 -3.46 3.04 11.15
N THR A 48 -2.41 3.73 11.56
CA THR A 48 -1.78 4.77 10.75
C THR A 48 -0.51 4.21 10.10
N THR A 49 -0.43 4.39 8.79
CA THR A 49 0.72 3.95 8.01
C THR A 49 1.45 5.17 7.45
N LYS A 50 2.77 5.19 7.64
CA LYS A 50 3.62 6.14 6.91
C LYS A 50 3.97 5.48 5.59
N VAL A 51 3.55 6.11 4.49
CA VAL A 51 3.78 5.53 3.16
C VAL A 51 5.26 5.63 2.77
N ASP A 52 5.70 4.68 1.95
CA ASP A 52 7.09 4.62 1.52
C ASP A 52 7.42 5.72 0.50
N TYR A 53 6.48 6.04 -0.37
CA TYR A 53 6.68 7.02 -1.44
C TYR A 53 5.49 7.94 -1.55
N GLN A 54 5.74 9.18 -2.00
CA GLN A 54 4.66 10.09 -2.39
C GLN A 54 4.35 9.87 -3.87
N LEU A 55 3.09 10.16 -4.26
CA LEU A 55 2.63 9.89 -5.63
C LEU A 55 3.43 10.61 -6.71
N ASP A 56 4.02 11.75 -6.38
CA ASP A 56 4.80 12.53 -7.34
C ASP A 56 6.25 12.08 -7.44
N CYS A 57 6.64 11.06 -6.70
CA CYS A 57 8.03 10.58 -6.68
C CYS A 57 8.09 9.07 -6.52
N LEU A 58 7.55 8.35 -7.51
CA LEU A 58 7.47 6.89 -7.44
C LEU A 58 8.67 6.23 -8.10
N PRO A 59 9.10 5.07 -7.56
CA PRO A 59 10.13 4.25 -8.22
C PRO A 59 9.51 3.49 -9.39
N THR A 60 10.34 2.69 -10.06
CA THR A 60 9.82 1.73 -11.03
C THR A 60 9.01 0.66 -10.29
N ILE A 61 7.79 0.42 -10.74
CA ILE A 61 6.90 -0.55 -10.12
C ILE A 61 6.42 -1.56 -11.16
N ASP A 62 6.13 -2.78 -10.70
CA ASP A 62 5.68 -3.87 -11.57
C ASP A 62 4.18 -4.08 -11.44
N LEU A 63 3.58 -3.74 -10.31
CA LEU A 63 2.17 -3.95 -10.05
C LEU A 63 1.64 -2.83 -9.18
N LEU A 64 0.51 -2.24 -9.58
CA LEU A 64 -0.19 -1.23 -8.79
C LEU A 64 -1.47 -1.84 -8.24
N ILE A 65 -1.67 -1.73 -6.93
CA ILE A 65 -2.85 -2.24 -6.26
C ILE A 65 -3.56 -1.09 -5.57
N LEU A 66 -4.83 -0.91 -5.89
CA LEU A 66 -5.69 0.10 -5.28
C LEU A 66 -6.47 -0.54 -4.15
N ILE A 67 -6.31 -0.01 -2.94
CA ILE A 67 -7.00 -0.56 -1.77
C ILE A 67 -8.31 0.19 -1.57
N GLY A 68 -9.42 -0.54 -1.52
CA GLY A 68 -10.73 0.04 -1.28
C GLY A 68 -10.92 0.43 0.18
N GLY A 69 -12.09 1.01 0.46
CA GLY A 69 -12.43 1.46 1.82
C GLY A 69 -13.62 2.40 1.81
N ASN A 70 -13.71 3.23 2.84
CA ASN A 70 -14.81 4.17 3.04
C ASN A 70 -14.49 5.60 2.63
N SER A 71 -13.38 5.82 1.96
CA SER A 71 -12.97 7.16 1.55
C SER A 71 -13.71 7.66 0.31
#